data_10d9eaab95dd1d6f44cd9577f27b279b
#
_entry.id   10d9eaab95dd1d6f44cd9577f27b279b
#
_cell.length_a   1.000
_cell.length_b   1.000
_cell.length_c   1.000
_cell.angle_alpha   90.00
_cell.angle_beta   90.00
_cell.angle_gamma   90.00
#
_symmetry.space_group_name_H-M   'P 1'
#
loop_
_entity.id
_entity.type
_entity.pdbx_description
1 polymer ?
#
loop_
_entity_poly.entity_id
_entity_poly.type
_entity_poly.pdbx_seq_one_letter_code
_entity_poly.pdbx_strand_id
1 'polypeptide(L)'
;MNKITACLWFKGTAEEAVDYYLSIFPDARIIAKSYYPHEGLLDFQQPFAGKVLTIHFELFNQQYIAINAGDEFTFNESVSFNIACKDQQEIDYYWDALTKNGGEESVCGWCKDKYGLSWQINPENMQDLTAAPGAWERLSKMKKIIIADLKA
;
A
#
# COMPACT_ATOMS: atom_id res chain seq x y z
N MET A 1 -15.03 12.16 7.23
CA MET A 1 -13.59 12.18 6.88
C MET A 1 -12.75 12.26 8.15
N ASN A 2 -11.70 11.48 8.21
CA ASN A 2 -10.77 11.58 9.33
C ASN A 2 -10.06 12.95 9.31
N LYS A 3 -9.76 13.50 10.47
CA LYS A 3 -9.10 14.80 10.57
C LYS A 3 -7.69 14.80 9.97
N ILE A 4 -7.00 13.65 10.00
CA ILE A 4 -5.72 13.41 9.33
C ILE A 4 -5.93 12.27 8.33
N THR A 5 -5.59 12.50 7.07
CA THR A 5 -5.71 11.52 5.99
C THR A 5 -4.37 11.44 5.24
N ALA A 6 -3.86 10.24 5.05
CA ALA A 6 -2.64 10.04 4.28
C ALA A 6 -2.90 10.34 2.79
N CYS A 7 -2.02 11.15 2.19
CA CYS A 7 -2.03 11.45 0.76
C CYS A 7 -0.90 10.68 0.08
N LEU A 8 -1.23 9.98 -0.99
CA LEU A 8 -0.30 9.13 -1.75
C LEU A 8 -0.10 9.75 -3.13
N TRP A 9 1.15 10.12 -3.43
CA TRP A 9 1.51 10.77 -4.70
C TRP A 9 1.81 9.71 -5.77
N PHE A 10 0.95 9.63 -6.79
CA PHE A 10 1.14 8.75 -7.94
C PHE A 10 1.57 9.54 -9.18
N LYS A 11 2.45 8.95 -9.97
CA LYS A 11 3.03 9.55 -11.17
C LYS A 11 2.12 9.37 -12.40
N GLY A 12 0.96 9.99 -12.37
CA GLY A 12 -0.03 9.87 -13.44
C GLY A 12 -0.82 8.55 -13.43
N THR A 13 -0.66 7.73 -12.41
CA THR A 13 -1.25 6.37 -12.32
C THR A 13 -2.24 6.20 -11.17
N ALA A 14 -2.76 7.30 -10.61
CA ALA A 14 -3.62 7.23 -9.43
C ALA A 14 -4.90 6.41 -9.67
N GLU A 15 -5.56 6.55 -10.82
CA GLU A 15 -6.75 5.78 -11.13
C GLU A 15 -6.46 4.29 -11.23
N GLU A 16 -5.42 3.93 -11.98
CA GLU A 16 -4.96 2.54 -12.10
C GLU A 16 -4.59 1.94 -10.74
N ALA A 17 -3.85 2.72 -9.91
CA ALA A 17 -3.43 2.27 -8.58
C ALA A 17 -4.61 2.03 -7.65
N VAL A 18 -5.59 2.95 -7.61
CA VAL A 18 -6.78 2.79 -6.77
C VAL A 18 -7.61 1.60 -7.24
N ASP A 19 -7.83 1.43 -8.55
CA ASP A 19 -8.54 0.26 -9.08
C ASP A 19 -7.83 -1.05 -8.70
N TYR A 20 -6.50 -1.07 -8.74
CA TYR A 20 -5.70 -2.19 -8.30
C TYR A 20 -5.92 -2.50 -6.81
N TYR A 21 -5.90 -1.49 -5.92
CA TYR A 21 -6.18 -1.71 -4.50
C TYR A 21 -7.62 -2.17 -4.25
N LEU A 22 -8.60 -1.63 -4.98
CA LEU A 22 -9.98 -2.07 -4.89
C LEU A 22 -10.14 -3.54 -5.28
N SER A 23 -9.32 -4.04 -6.18
CA SER A 23 -9.34 -5.45 -6.58
C SER A 23 -8.76 -6.41 -5.54
N ILE A 24 -7.90 -5.90 -4.66
CA ILE A 24 -7.19 -6.70 -3.65
C ILE A 24 -7.92 -6.70 -2.31
N PHE A 25 -8.36 -5.52 -1.84
CA PHE A 25 -8.90 -5.35 -0.49
C PHE A 25 -10.41 -5.52 -0.48
N PRO A 26 -10.96 -6.35 0.44
CA PRO A 26 -12.40 -6.49 0.57
C PRO A 26 -13.02 -5.17 1.08
N ASP A 27 -14.25 -4.89 0.66
CA ASP A 27 -15.02 -3.70 1.06
C ASP A 27 -14.33 -2.37 0.73
N ALA A 28 -13.31 -2.39 -0.12
CA ALA A 28 -12.67 -1.17 -0.61
C ALA A 28 -13.59 -0.40 -1.55
N ARG A 29 -13.56 0.93 -1.45
CA ARG A 29 -14.44 1.78 -2.26
C ARG A 29 -13.85 3.15 -2.55
N ILE A 30 -14.24 3.74 -3.66
CA ILE A 30 -13.99 5.14 -3.96
C ILE A 30 -15.09 5.97 -3.28
N ILE A 31 -14.68 7.02 -2.56
CA ILE A 31 -15.58 7.94 -1.88
C ILE A 31 -15.90 9.14 -2.79
N ALA A 32 -14.86 9.74 -3.38
CA ALA A 32 -15.00 10.93 -4.22
C ALA A 32 -13.81 11.08 -5.15
N LYS A 33 -14.00 11.82 -6.25
CA LYS A 33 -12.94 12.25 -7.16
C LYS A 33 -12.98 13.76 -7.33
N SER A 34 -11.81 14.38 -7.50
CA SER A 34 -11.68 15.76 -7.98
C SER A 34 -10.87 15.80 -9.27
N TYR A 35 -10.95 16.90 -9.98
CA TYR A 35 -10.36 17.03 -11.31
C TYR A 35 -9.54 18.30 -11.41
N TYR A 36 -8.49 18.25 -12.23
CA TYR A 36 -7.78 19.44 -12.62
C TYR A 36 -8.71 20.38 -13.40
N PRO A 37 -8.64 21.69 -13.17
CA PRO A 37 -9.37 22.63 -14.01
C PRO A 37 -8.85 22.59 -15.46
N HIS A 38 -9.65 23.10 -16.39
CA HIS A 38 -9.22 23.23 -17.78
C HIS A 38 -8.36 24.47 -18.03
N GLU A 39 -8.46 25.47 -17.15
CA GLU A 39 -7.78 26.76 -17.28
C GLU A 39 -7.08 27.15 -15.97
N GLY A 40 -6.09 28.05 -16.07
CA GLY A 40 -5.37 28.58 -14.91
C GLY A 40 -4.31 27.63 -14.34
N LEU A 41 -3.97 26.58 -15.06
CA LEU A 41 -2.91 25.63 -14.68
C LEU A 41 -1.52 26.22 -14.92
N LEU A 42 -0.57 25.83 -14.06
CA LEU A 42 0.86 26.07 -14.30
C LEU A 42 1.33 25.24 -15.49
N ASP A 43 2.43 25.67 -16.13
CA ASP A 43 2.91 25.00 -17.36
C ASP A 43 3.11 23.51 -17.20
N PHE A 44 3.72 23.06 -16.09
CA PHE A 44 3.95 21.65 -15.83
C PHE A 44 2.67 20.85 -15.52
N GLN A 45 1.55 21.55 -15.24
CA GLN A 45 0.24 20.92 -14.99
C GLN A 45 -0.63 20.85 -16.24
N GLN A 46 -0.28 21.54 -17.32
CA GLN A 46 -1.08 21.57 -18.55
C GLN A 46 -1.44 20.17 -19.08
N PRO A 47 -0.54 19.16 -19.04
CA PRO A 47 -0.89 17.80 -19.50
C PRO A 47 -2.00 17.13 -18.69
N PHE A 48 -2.30 17.64 -17.49
CA PHE A 48 -3.34 17.09 -16.61
C PHE A 48 -4.69 17.79 -16.75
N ALA A 49 -4.81 18.85 -17.55
CA ALA A 49 -6.05 19.63 -17.70
C ALA A 49 -7.28 18.71 -17.88
N GLY A 50 -8.29 18.87 -17.02
CA GLY A 50 -9.53 18.08 -17.02
C GLY A 50 -9.40 16.63 -16.55
N LYS A 51 -8.19 16.14 -16.27
CA LYS A 51 -7.97 14.80 -15.75
C LYS A 51 -8.22 14.73 -14.25
N VAL A 52 -8.31 13.51 -13.71
CA VAL A 52 -8.44 13.29 -12.27
C VAL A 52 -7.24 13.92 -11.53
N LEU A 53 -7.53 14.70 -10.50
CA LEU A 53 -6.54 15.28 -9.59
C LEU A 53 -6.40 14.42 -8.34
N THR A 54 -7.51 14.12 -7.65
CA THR A 54 -7.48 13.30 -6.45
C THR A 54 -8.56 12.25 -6.48
N ILE A 55 -8.27 11.12 -5.83
CA ILE A 55 -9.24 10.06 -5.55
C ILE A 55 -9.24 9.83 -4.04
N HIS A 56 -10.36 10.11 -3.40
CA HIS A 56 -10.61 9.71 -2.02
C HIS A 56 -11.12 8.27 -2.03
N PHE A 57 -10.46 7.39 -1.32
CA PHE A 57 -10.83 5.98 -1.27
C PHE A 57 -10.63 5.40 0.14
N GLU A 58 -11.18 4.23 0.35
CA GLU A 58 -11.19 3.57 1.65
C GLU A 58 -10.76 2.11 1.51
N LEU A 59 -9.85 1.69 2.40
CA LEU A 59 -9.42 0.32 2.58
C LEU A 59 -9.59 -0.02 4.07
N PHE A 60 -10.32 -1.09 4.42
CA PHE A 60 -10.56 -1.48 5.82
C PHE A 60 -11.03 -0.32 6.72
N ASN A 61 -11.99 0.47 6.26
CA ASN A 61 -12.49 1.66 6.96
C ASN A 61 -11.45 2.77 7.20
N GLN A 62 -10.26 2.65 6.64
CA GLN A 62 -9.24 3.70 6.66
C GLN A 62 -9.27 4.47 5.35
N GLN A 63 -9.36 5.79 5.45
CA GLN A 63 -9.44 6.68 4.28
C GLN A 63 -8.05 7.14 3.83
N TYR A 64 -7.89 7.26 2.52
CA TYR A 64 -6.69 7.74 1.83
C TYR A 64 -7.07 8.67 0.70
N ILE A 65 -6.11 9.50 0.30
CA ILE A 65 -6.22 10.36 -0.89
C ILE A 65 -5.10 9.96 -1.84
N ALA A 66 -5.46 9.51 -3.03
CA ALA A 66 -4.50 9.34 -4.13
C ALA A 66 -4.41 10.66 -4.90
N ILE A 67 -3.21 11.22 -5.02
CA ILE A 67 -2.93 12.40 -5.82
C ILE A 67 -2.38 11.95 -7.17
N ASN A 68 -2.97 12.43 -8.26
CA ASN A 68 -2.56 12.11 -9.61
C ASN A 68 -1.74 13.26 -10.18
N ALA A 69 -0.41 13.14 -10.15
CA ALA A 69 0.48 14.24 -10.51
C ALA A 69 1.69 13.74 -11.32
N GLY A 70 2.74 14.54 -11.42
CA GLY A 70 3.95 14.22 -12.18
C GLY A 70 4.91 13.28 -11.45
N ASP A 71 6.13 13.19 -11.95
CA ASP A 71 7.16 12.25 -11.50
C ASP A 71 8.15 12.85 -10.48
N GLU A 72 7.81 14.00 -9.89
CA GLU A 72 8.69 14.74 -8.97
C GLU A 72 9.01 13.96 -7.68
N PHE A 73 8.10 13.11 -7.22
CA PHE A 73 8.27 12.35 -5.97
C PHE A 73 8.11 10.86 -6.20
N THR A 74 8.85 10.08 -5.40
CA THR A 74 8.85 8.61 -5.45
C THR A 74 8.63 8.05 -4.05
N PHE A 75 7.80 7.04 -3.92
CA PHE A 75 7.62 6.32 -2.66
C PHE A 75 8.93 5.67 -2.21
N ASN A 76 9.10 5.56 -0.91
CA ASN A 76 10.19 4.83 -0.29
C ASN A 76 9.73 4.14 1.01
N GLU A 77 10.63 3.48 1.69
CA GLU A 77 10.34 2.66 2.87
C GLU A 77 10.15 3.46 4.16
N SER A 78 10.34 4.79 4.15
CA SER A 78 10.18 5.60 5.37
C SER A 78 8.71 5.71 5.82
N VAL A 79 7.77 5.44 4.91
CA VAL A 79 6.36 5.22 5.24
C VAL A 79 5.94 3.88 4.64
N SER A 80 5.28 3.07 5.44
CA SER A 80 4.74 1.79 5.02
C SER A 80 3.35 1.57 5.63
N PHE A 81 2.54 0.75 4.97
CA PHE A 81 1.24 0.34 5.49
C PHE A 81 1.31 -1.09 5.99
N ASN A 82 0.93 -1.28 7.24
CA ASN A 82 0.93 -2.58 7.87
C ASN A 82 -0.44 -3.23 7.76
N ILE A 83 -0.49 -4.44 7.21
CA ILE A 83 -1.69 -5.28 7.21
C ILE A 83 -1.53 -6.32 8.31
N ALA A 84 -2.40 -6.25 9.32
CA ALA A 84 -2.45 -7.21 10.41
C ALA A 84 -3.31 -8.41 9.99
N CYS A 85 -2.67 -9.53 9.70
CA CYS A 85 -3.32 -10.72 9.18
C CYS A 85 -3.66 -11.70 10.31
N LYS A 86 -4.85 -12.28 10.24
CA LYS A 86 -5.34 -13.23 11.27
C LYS A 86 -4.65 -14.60 11.19
N ASP A 87 -4.21 -15.03 10.01
CA ASP A 87 -3.64 -16.34 9.77
C ASP A 87 -2.69 -16.35 8.56
N GLN A 88 -2.06 -17.50 8.32
CA GLN A 88 -1.13 -17.69 7.21
C GLN A 88 -1.81 -17.52 5.85
N GLN A 89 -3.07 -17.93 5.71
CA GLN A 89 -3.79 -17.83 4.46
C GLN A 89 -3.98 -16.37 4.05
N GLU A 90 -4.26 -15.50 5.00
CA GLU A 90 -4.39 -14.06 4.76
C GLU A 90 -3.05 -13.43 4.42
N ILE A 91 -1.96 -13.81 5.11
CA ILE A 91 -0.59 -13.40 4.75
C ILE A 91 -0.27 -13.79 3.31
N ASP A 92 -0.52 -15.03 2.94
CA ASP A 92 -0.23 -15.53 1.59
C ASP A 92 -1.01 -14.75 0.53
N TYR A 93 -2.28 -14.47 0.80
CA TYR A 93 -3.14 -13.70 -0.11
C TYR A 93 -2.59 -12.28 -0.38
N TYR A 94 -2.32 -11.50 0.67
CA TYR A 94 -1.83 -10.12 0.49
C TYR A 94 -0.41 -10.08 -0.05
N TRP A 95 0.45 -10.98 0.40
CA TRP A 95 1.81 -11.08 -0.12
C TRP A 95 1.79 -11.33 -1.62
N ASP A 96 1.05 -12.32 -2.06
CA ASP A 96 0.94 -12.66 -3.48
C ASP A 96 0.33 -11.50 -4.29
N ALA A 97 -0.75 -10.91 -3.81
CA ALA A 97 -1.43 -9.83 -4.51
C ALA A 97 -0.54 -8.59 -4.69
N LEU A 98 0.24 -8.23 -3.67
CA LEU A 98 1.05 -7.01 -3.66
C LEU A 98 2.42 -7.18 -4.31
N THR A 99 2.98 -8.39 -4.33
CA THR A 99 4.30 -8.65 -4.92
C THR A 99 4.26 -9.07 -6.37
N LYS A 100 3.11 -9.49 -6.90
CA LYS A 100 2.95 -9.87 -8.32
C LYS A 100 3.01 -8.68 -9.26
N ASN A 101 3.27 -8.99 -10.54
CA ASN A 101 3.11 -8.05 -11.66
C ASN A 101 3.88 -6.73 -11.49
N GLY A 102 5.11 -6.80 -11.05
CA GLY A 102 5.98 -5.63 -10.89
C GLY A 102 6.20 -5.19 -9.45
N GLY A 103 5.59 -5.86 -8.48
CA GLY A 103 5.94 -5.70 -7.08
C GLY A 103 7.28 -6.34 -6.73
N GLU A 104 7.76 -6.08 -5.53
CA GLU A 104 9.06 -6.57 -5.04
C GLU A 104 8.92 -7.18 -3.65
N GLU A 105 9.46 -8.37 -3.47
CA GLU A 105 9.62 -8.97 -2.15
C GLU A 105 10.83 -8.34 -1.43
N SER A 106 10.68 -8.03 -0.16
CA SER A 106 11.78 -7.65 0.70
C SER A 106 11.90 -8.66 1.85
N VAL A 107 12.39 -8.24 3.00
CA VAL A 107 12.65 -9.12 4.14
C VAL A 107 11.70 -8.83 5.31
N CYS A 108 11.57 -9.78 6.22
CA CYS A 108 10.81 -9.60 7.48
C CYS A 108 9.35 -9.17 7.28
N GLY A 109 8.70 -9.68 6.23
CA GLY A 109 7.31 -9.33 5.92
C GLY A 109 7.11 -8.03 5.16
N TRP A 110 8.20 -7.36 4.79
CA TRP A 110 8.15 -6.15 3.96
C TRP A 110 8.09 -6.49 2.48
N CYS A 111 7.31 -5.71 1.74
CA CYS A 111 7.27 -5.77 0.29
C CYS A 111 6.93 -4.39 -0.30
N LYS A 112 7.07 -4.26 -1.60
CA LYS A 112 6.58 -3.11 -2.37
C LYS A 112 5.60 -3.58 -3.41
N ASP A 113 4.56 -2.79 -3.62
CA ASP A 113 3.68 -3.02 -4.76
C ASP A 113 4.29 -2.46 -6.05
N LYS A 114 3.62 -2.69 -7.17
CA LYS A 114 4.10 -2.26 -8.49
C LYS A 114 4.20 -0.73 -8.66
N TYR A 115 3.65 0.03 -7.73
CA TYR A 115 3.78 1.51 -7.70
C TYR A 115 4.90 1.98 -6.77
N GLY A 116 5.59 1.07 -6.10
CA GLY A 116 6.67 1.38 -5.16
C GLY A 116 6.22 1.68 -3.74
N LEU A 117 4.92 1.62 -3.45
CA LEU A 117 4.40 1.80 -2.10
C LEU A 117 4.80 0.60 -1.24
N SER A 118 5.33 0.90 -0.04
CA SER A 118 5.82 -0.12 0.90
C SER A 118 4.71 -0.64 1.80
N TRP A 119 4.69 -1.95 1.97
CA TRP A 119 3.74 -2.68 2.80
C TRP A 119 4.48 -3.59 3.76
N GLN A 120 3.88 -3.82 4.92
CA GLN A 120 4.28 -4.86 5.86
C GLN A 120 3.13 -5.83 6.03
N ILE A 121 3.36 -7.10 5.73
CA ILE A 121 2.34 -8.15 5.82
C ILE A 121 2.67 -9.00 7.05
N ASN A 122 2.03 -8.68 8.16
CA ASN A 122 2.34 -9.24 9.47
C ASN A 122 1.17 -10.01 10.06
N PRO A 123 1.41 -11.07 10.85
CA PRO A 123 0.36 -11.62 11.69
C PRO A 123 -0.09 -10.59 12.74
N GLU A 124 -1.38 -10.56 13.07
CA GLU A 124 -1.93 -9.61 14.04
C GLU A 124 -1.33 -9.76 15.45
N ASN A 125 -0.84 -10.96 15.80
CA ASN A 125 -0.15 -11.27 17.05
C ASN A 125 1.38 -11.28 16.92
N MET A 126 1.94 -10.50 16.01
CA MET A 126 3.38 -10.46 15.71
C MET A 126 4.24 -10.28 16.96
N GLN A 127 3.81 -9.43 17.88
CA GLN A 127 4.55 -9.16 19.11
C GLN A 127 4.71 -10.42 19.96
N ASP A 128 3.65 -11.22 20.10
CA ASP A 128 3.70 -12.47 20.86
C ASP A 128 4.60 -13.50 20.18
N LEU A 129 4.49 -13.60 18.84
CA LEU A 129 5.31 -14.53 18.05
C LEU A 129 6.80 -14.21 18.13
N THR A 130 7.17 -12.93 18.13
CA THR A 130 8.57 -12.50 18.18
C THR A 130 9.16 -12.52 19.59
N ALA A 131 8.35 -12.66 20.63
CA ALA A 131 8.82 -12.87 22.00
C ALA A 131 9.41 -14.26 22.24
N ALA A 132 9.12 -15.23 21.38
CA ALA A 132 9.64 -16.60 21.50
C ALA A 132 11.17 -16.64 21.29
N PRO A 133 11.90 -17.51 22.02
CA PRO A 133 13.34 -17.63 21.85
C PRO A 133 13.73 -17.95 20.39
N GLY A 134 14.69 -17.19 19.86
CA GLY A 134 15.20 -17.37 18.50
C GLY A 134 14.26 -16.87 17.39
N ALA A 135 13.09 -16.34 17.72
CA ALA A 135 12.12 -15.87 16.71
C ALA A 135 12.68 -14.72 15.85
N TRP A 136 13.41 -13.80 16.44
CA TRP A 136 14.04 -12.70 15.70
C TRP A 136 15.07 -13.20 14.68
N GLU A 137 15.88 -14.18 15.04
CA GLU A 137 16.83 -14.78 14.11
C GLU A 137 16.10 -15.47 12.96
N ARG A 138 15.03 -16.20 13.25
CA ARG A 138 14.22 -16.85 12.21
C ARG A 138 13.53 -15.82 11.31
N LEU A 139 12.94 -14.78 11.90
CA LEU A 139 12.30 -13.69 11.16
C LEU A 139 13.27 -12.99 10.20
N SER A 140 14.50 -12.73 10.65
CA SER A 140 15.51 -12.05 9.83
C SER A 140 15.91 -12.79 8.56
N LYS A 141 15.61 -14.10 8.49
CA LYS A 141 15.88 -14.95 7.34
C LYS A 141 14.68 -15.12 6.41
N MET A 142 13.53 -14.56 6.79
CA MET A 142 12.28 -14.66 6.01
C MET A 142 12.14 -13.48 5.05
N LYS A 143 11.51 -13.72 3.92
CA LYS A 143 10.85 -12.69 3.11
C LYS A 143 9.39 -12.60 3.54
N LYS A 144 8.53 -13.44 2.97
CA LYS A 144 7.17 -13.62 3.49
C LYS A 144 7.23 -14.29 4.87
N ILE A 145 6.42 -13.80 5.79
CA ILE A 145 6.34 -14.41 7.13
C ILE A 145 5.65 -15.76 7.06
N ILE A 146 6.29 -16.76 7.63
CA ILE A 146 5.75 -18.09 7.84
C ILE A 146 5.53 -18.28 9.34
N ILE A 147 4.28 -18.22 9.76
CA ILE A 147 3.91 -18.25 11.19
C ILE A 147 4.44 -19.51 11.88
N ALA A 148 4.32 -20.67 11.21
CA ALA A 148 4.80 -21.94 11.77
C ALA A 148 6.31 -21.91 12.07
N ASP A 149 7.09 -21.25 11.23
CA ASP A 149 8.54 -21.16 11.40
C ASP A 149 8.92 -20.18 12.53
N LEU A 150 8.10 -19.18 12.81
CA LEU A 150 8.32 -18.29 13.96
C LEU A 150 8.12 -19.01 15.30
N LYS A 151 7.24 -20.01 15.33
CA LYS A 151 6.93 -20.79 16.52
C LYS A 151 7.90 -21.94 16.77
N ALA A 152 8.73 -22.25 15.81
CA ALA A 152 9.61 -23.44 15.82
C ALA A 152 10.69 -23.39 16.92
#